data_a7d47bce01098c83370ddbd68541f194
#
_entry.id   a7d47bce01098c83370ddbd68541f194
#
_cell.length_a   1.000
_cell.length_b   1.000
_cell.length_c   1.000
_cell.angle_alpha   90.00
_cell.angle_beta   90.00
_cell.angle_gamma   90.00
#
_symmetry.space_group_name_H-M   'P 1'
#
loop_
_entity.id
_entity.type
_entity.pdbx_description
1 polymer ?
#
loop_
_entity_poly.entity_id
_entity_poly.type
_entity_poly.pdbx_seq_one_letter_code
_entity_poly.pdbx_strand_id
1 'polypeptide(L)' 'HGIGLEIYDSPSVAPDAKDELEENMVLCIETPYYILGWGGVQVEDTLQVTGNGTYRLTKTSGNLIEIQF' A
#
# COMPACT_ATOMS: atom_id res chain seq x y z
N HIS A 1 -2.82 4.59 -2.68
CA HIS A 1 -2.59 5.98 -3.11
C HIS A 1 -1.18 6.17 -3.63
N GLY A 2 -1.00 7.17 -4.54
CA GLY A 2 0.33 7.61 -4.95
C GLY A 2 1.06 8.31 -3.81
N ILE A 3 2.36 8.39 -3.94
CA ILE A 3 3.21 9.17 -3.04
C ILE A 3 4.16 10.05 -3.86
N GLY A 4 4.48 11.21 -3.34
CA GLY A 4 5.34 12.19 -3.99
C GLY A 4 5.67 13.32 -3.04
N LEU A 5 5.24 14.53 -3.39
CA LEU A 5 5.45 15.71 -2.56
C LEU A 5 4.49 15.75 -1.37
N GLU A 6 3.37 15.06 -1.46
CA GLU A 6 2.37 14.97 -0.40
C GLU A 6 2.22 13.53 0.09
N ILE A 7 1.60 13.36 1.26
CA ILE A 7 1.35 12.04 1.85
C ILE A 7 0.40 11.24 0.96
N TYR A 8 -0.62 11.91 0.42
CA TYR A 8 -1.60 11.30 -0.48
C TYR A 8 -1.57 12.03 -1.81
N ASP A 9 -0.85 11.49 -2.76
CA ASP A 9 -0.83 11.96 -4.14
C ASP A 9 -1.66 11.06 -5.04
N SER A 10 -1.97 11.54 -6.25
CA SER A 10 -2.57 10.69 -7.29
C SER A 10 -1.60 9.58 -7.69
N PRO A 11 -2.09 8.41 -8.12
CA PRO A 11 -3.50 8.04 -8.27
C PRO A 11 -4.13 7.56 -6.96
N SER A 12 -5.46 7.57 -6.91
CA SER A 12 -6.22 6.94 -5.84
C SER A 12 -6.43 5.46 -6.16
N VAL A 13 -6.36 4.62 -5.12
CA VAL A 13 -6.67 3.18 -5.22
C VAL A 13 -7.89 2.92 -4.35
N ALA A 14 -9.05 2.95 -4.96
CA ALA A 14 -10.34 2.80 -4.30
C ALA A 14 -11.34 2.15 -5.27
N PRO A 15 -12.44 1.54 -4.78
CA PRO A 15 -13.39 0.83 -5.64
C PRO A 15 -14.00 1.69 -6.75
N ASP A 16 -14.13 2.98 -6.53
CA ASP A 16 -14.73 3.94 -7.48
C ASP A 16 -13.67 4.83 -8.17
N ALA A 17 -12.40 4.56 -7.96
CA ALA A 17 -11.33 5.32 -8.58
C ALA A 17 -11.31 5.08 -10.09
N LYS A 18 -11.06 6.17 -10.83
CA LYS A 18 -10.99 6.16 -12.30
C LYS A 18 -9.59 6.51 -12.80
N ASP A 19 -8.64 6.66 -11.89
CA ASP A 19 -7.26 6.93 -12.24
C ASP A 19 -6.67 5.73 -12.99
N GLU A 20 -5.86 6.02 -13.99
CA GLU A 20 -5.09 5.00 -14.71
C GLU A 20 -3.67 4.95 -14.16
N LEU A 21 -3.13 3.75 -14.04
CA LEU A 21 -1.76 3.56 -13.62
C LEU A 21 -0.81 3.71 -14.79
N GLU A 22 0.27 4.43 -14.58
CA GLU A 22 1.34 4.60 -15.55
C GLU A 22 2.64 4.00 -15.01
N GLU A 23 3.46 3.53 -15.93
CA GLU A 23 4.78 2.99 -15.61
C GLU A 23 5.60 4.02 -14.83
N ASN A 24 6.33 3.54 -13.85
CA ASN A 24 7.16 4.31 -12.90
C ASN A 24 6.40 5.10 -11.83
N MET A 25 5.09 5.03 -11.77
CA MET A 25 4.36 5.54 -10.61
C MET A 25 4.76 4.77 -9.35
N VAL A 26 4.87 5.47 -8.24
CA VAL A 26 5.13 4.87 -6.92
C VAL A 26 3.88 5.00 -6.07
N LEU A 27 3.44 3.88 -5.53
CA LEU A 27 2.19 3.77 -4.78
C LEU A 27 2.43 3.15 -3.42
N CYS A 28 1.66 3.59 -2.43
CA CYS A 28 1.43 2.83 -1.20
C CYS A 28 0.13 2.06 -1.35
N ILE A 29 0.19 0.76 -1.16
CA ILE A 29 -0.99 -0.11 -1.09
C ILE A 29 -1.15 -0.52 0.35
N GLU A 30 -2.25 -0.09 0.96
CA GLU A 30 -2.54 -0.36 2.36
C GLU A 30 -3.90 -1.03 2.50
N THR A 31 -3.95 -2.03 3.37
CA THR A 31 -5.15 -2.82 3.61
C THR A 31 -5.47 -2.83 5.10
N PRO A 32 -6.01 -1.72 5.62
CA PRO A 32 -6.40 -1.66 7.02
C PRO A 32 -7.65 -2.52 7.28
N TYR A 33 -7.68 -3.14 8.44
CA TYR A 33 -8.84 -3.88 8.92
C TYR A 33 -9.05 -3.58 10.41
N TYR A 34 -10.19 -2.99 10.73
CA TYR A 34 -10.50 -2.57 12.09
C TYR A 34 -11.77 -3.23 12.59
N ILE A 35 -11.74 -3.67 13.85
CA ILE A 35 -12.91 -4.15 14.57
C ILE A 35 -13.17 -3.21 15.75
N LEU A 36 -14.33 -2.57 15.74
CA LEU A 36 -14.70 -1.62 16.79
C LEU A 36 -14.70 -2.32 18.16
N GLY A 37 -14.02 -1.70 19.14
CA GLY A 37 -13.91 -2.22 20.50
C GLY A 37 -12.89 -3.35 20.68
N TRP A 38 -12.24 -3.79 19.60
CA TRP A 38 -11.20 -4.83 19.66
C TRP A 38 -9.83 -4.32 19.24
N GLY A 39 -9.74 -3.69 18.09
CA GLY A 39 -8.46 -3.20 17.58
C GLY A 39 -8.41 -3.23 16.06
N GLY A 40 -7.20 -3.12 15.53
CA GLY A 40 -7.00 -3.12 14.10
C GLY A 40 -5.63 -3.64 13.70
N VAL A 41 -5.53 -4.04 12.45
CA VAL A 41 -4.28 -4.44 11.81
C VAL A 41 -4.19 -3.78 10.44
N GLN A 42 -2.97 -3.57 9.98
CA GLN A 42 -2.73 -3.01 8.65
C GLN A 42 -1.48 -3.63 8.05
N VAL A 43 -1.57 -4.01 6.80
CA VAL A 43 -0.41 -4.35 5.98
C VAL A 43 -0.28 -3.27 4.92
N GLU A 44 0.91 -2.74 4.76
CA GLU A 44 1.20 -1.67 3.83
C GLU A 44 2.52 -1.91 3.13
N ASP A 45 2.53 -1.78 1.83
CA ASP A 45 3.73 -1.88 1.01
C ASP A 45 3.81 -0.70 0.05
N THR A 46 5.03 -0.28 -0.22
CA THR A 46 5.34 0.70 -1.27
C THR A 46 5.84 -0.05 -2.49
N LEU A 47 5.28 0.26 -3.63
CA LEU A 47 5.63 -0.40 -4.87
C LEU A 47 5.77 0.57 -6.04
N GLN A 48 6.52 0.15 -7.05
CA GLN A 48 6.65 0.84 -8.33
C GLN A 48 5.85 0.10 -9.38
N VAL A 49 5.09 0.84 -10.17
CA VAL A 49 4.40 0.28 -11.35
C VAL A 49 5.42 0.05 -12.45
N THR A 50 5.43 -1.14 -13.03
CA THR A 50 6.30 -1.51 -14.14
C THR A 50 5.47 -1.83 -15.38
N GLY A 51 6.12 -1.98 -16.54
CA GLY A 51 5.45 -2.26 -17.78
C GLY A 51 4.66 -3.58 -17.81
N ASN A 52 4.95 -4.50 -16.89
CA ASN A 52 4.30 -5.83 -16.85
C ASN A 52 3.82 -6.22 -15.45
N GLY A 53 3.74 -5.29 -14.52
CA GLY A 53 3.30 -5.57 -13.16
C GLY A 53 3.78 -4.53 -12.17
N THR A 54 4.32 -5.01 -11.05
CA THR A 54 4.82 -4.14 -9.98
C THR A 54 6.14 -4.67 -9.43
N TYR A 55 6.93 -3.74 -8.91
CA TYR A 55 8.14 -4.03 -8.13
C TYR A 55 7.96 -3.51 -6.71
N ARG A 56 8.03 -4.39 -5.72
CA ARG A 56 7.86 -4.02 -4.31
C ARG A 56 9.14 -3.40 -3.77
N LEU A 57 9.06 -2.17 -3.30
CA LEU A 57 10.19 -1.42 -2.75
C LEU A 57 10.43 -1.75 -1.27
N THR A 58 9.36 -1.96 -0.51
CA THR A 58 9.45 -2.38 0.89
C THR A 58 9.76 -3.88 0.96
N LYS A 59 10.63 -4.28 1.89
CA LYS A 59 11.11 -5.66 2.00
C LYS A 59 10.66 -6.36 3.28
N THR A 60 9.95 -5.67 4.14
CA THR A 60 9.42 -6.24 5.39
C THR A 60 8.36 -7.30 5.08
N SER A 61 8.39 -8.41 5.82
CA SER A 61 7.39 -9.45 5.72
C SER A 61 6.01 -8.91 6.14
N GLY A 62 4.95 -9.29 5.40
CA GLY A 62 3.57 -9.03 5.79
C GLY A 62 3.01 -10.05 6.79
N ASN A 63 3.80 -11.04 7.19
CA ASN A 63 3.37 -12.06 8.15
C ASN A 63 3.40 -11.52 9.58
N LEU A 64 2.56 -12.12 10.43
CA LEU A 64 2.57 -11.84 11.86
C LEU A 64 3.94 -12.21 12.44
N ILE A 65 4.54 -11.27 13.18
CA ILE A 65 5.82 -11.49 13.85
C ILE A 65 5.53 -11.62 15.34
N GLU A 66 5.91 -12.74 15.92
CA GLU A 66 5.82 -13.00 17.36
C GLU A 66 7.20 -12.90 17.99
N ILE A 67 7.28 -12.11 19.06
CA ILE A 67 8.53 -11.92 19.79
C ILE A 67 8.41 -12.65 21.12
N GLN A 68 9.38 -13.53 21.39
CA GLN A 68 9.47 -14.26 22.65
C GLN A 68 10.35 -13.47 23.62
N PHE A 69 9.90 -13.35 24.86
CA PHE A 69 10.64 -12.70 25.94
C PHE A 69 11.20 -13.72 26.92
#